data_a7f537b933b7ef40637393df60ec1a30
#
_entry.id   a7f537b933b7ef40637393df60ec1a30
#
_cell.length_a   1.000
_cell.length_b   1.000
_cell.length_c   1.000
_cell.angle_alpha   90.00
_cell.angle_beta   90.00
_cell.angle_gamma   90.00
#
_symmetry.space_group_name_H-M   'P 1'
#
loop_
_entity.id
_entity.type
_entity.pdbx_description
1 polymer ?
#
loop_
_entity_poly.entity_id
_entity_poly.type
_entity_poly.pdbx_seq_one_letter_code
_entity_poly.pdbx_strand_id
1 'polypeptide(L)'
;MKTRIITAVVALIFFIPFVVYGGIPFELLSILLATIALYEVLVMTKQRIFSMNGIITLLLMWLVVVPDRYLDFLNTLHITEMEVIFILMALLLANTVFSRNKFHFDQVGICMVAAFYTGFGFHYLALTREAGLMYVLFALFIVWSTDTGAYFIGKAIGKHKLAPNVSPNKTVEGFIGGIVCALVIAGGFYYFAELPGNIALVLALLVFLSIFGQLGDLVESALKRFYGVKDSGKILPGHGGILDRFDSLLFVLPLLHILQII
;
A
#
# COMPACT_ATOMS: atom_id res chain seq x y z
N MET A 1 -14.96 19.91 8.76
CA MET A 1 -13.53 20.13 9.06
C MET A 1 -13.14 19.55 10.43
N LYS A 2 -13.86 19.80 11.52
CA LYS A 2 -13.51 19.30 12.86
C LYS A 2 -13.32 17.77 12.91
N THR A 3 -14.26 16.99 12.38
CA THR A 3 -14.16 15.52 12.36
C THR A 3 -12.88 15.01 11.69
N ARG A 4 -12.49 15.61 10.55
CA ARG A 4 -11.24 15.23 9.85
C ARG A 4 -10.01 15.45 10.72
N ILE A 5 -9.88 16.64 11.33
CA ILE A 5 -8.73 16.94 12.19
C ILE A 5 -8.65 15.97 13.36
N ILE A 6 -9.78 15.72 14.03
CA ILE A 6 -9.85 14.79 15.16
C ILE A 6 -9.42 13.38 14.73
N THR A 7 -9.96 12.87 13.61
CA THR A 7 -9.59 11.53 13.11
C THR A 7 -8.10 11.44 12.77
N ALA A 8 -7.53 12.46 12.10
CA ALA A 8 -6.10 12.49 11.79
C ALA A 8 -5.23 12.47 13.06
N VAL A 9 -5.58 13.30 14.06
CA VAL A 9 -4.84 13.37 15.32
C VAL A 9 -4.93 12.03 16.07
N VAL A 10 -6.11 11.43 16.16
CA VAL A 10 -6.32 10.13 16.82
C VAL A 10 -5.54 9.03 16.10
N ALA A 11 -5.61 8.99 14.76
CA ALA A 11 -4.88 8.01 13.96
C ALA A 11 -3.36 8.15 14.16
N LEU A 12 -2.82 9.38 14.18
CA LEU A 12 -1.40 9.64 14.42
C LEU A 12 -0.99 9.28 15.85
N ILE A 13 -1.78 9.64 16.87
CA ILE A 13 -1.52 9.27 18.27
C ILE A 13 -1.46 7.76 18.44
N PHE A 14 -2.30 7.01 17.70
CA PHE A 14 -2.28 5.56 17.72
C PHE A 14 -1.11 5.00 16.91
N PHE A 15 -0.82 5.51 15.72
CA PHE A 15 0.17 4.97 14.79
C PHE A 15 1.62 5.26 15.22
N ILE A 16 1.92 6.50 15.65
CA ILE A 16 3.28 6.95 15.97
C ILE A 16 3.96 6.07 17.04
N PRO A 17 3.31 5.71 18.17
CA PRO A 17 3.95 4.86 19.18
C PRO A 17 4.43 3.52 18.62
N PHE A 18 3.64 2.87 17.75
CA PHE A 18 4.04 1.61 17.10
C PHE A 18 5.22 1.82 16.15
N VAL A 19 5.21 2.91 15.37
CA VAL A 19 6.33 3.25 14.47
C VAL A 19 7.61 3.51 15.27
N VAL A 20 7.53 4.23 16.39
CA VAL A 20 8.70 4.53 17.23
C VAL A 20 9.21 3.27 17.94
N TYR A 21 8.32 2.49 18.51
CA TYR A 21 8.70 1.25 19.22
C TYR A 21 9.25 0.20 18.26
N GLY A 22 8.58 -0.05 17.13
CA GLY A 22 8.98 -1.07 16.14
C GLY A 22 8.77 -2.51 16.63
N GLY A 23 9.53 -3.46 16.06
CA GLY A 23 9.49 -4.87 16.45
C GLY A 23 8.11 -5.51 16.31
N ILE A 24 7.84 -6.52 17.12
CA ILE A 24 6.58 -7.31 17.08
C ILE A 24 5.32 -6.44 17.12
N PRO A 25 5.19 -5.40 17.96
CA PRO A 25 4.00 -4.54 17.96
C PRO A 25 3.75 -3.87 16.61
N PHE A 26 4.80 -3.44 15.89
CA PHE A 26 4.65 -2.82 14.58
C PHE A 26 4.30 -3.83 13.49
N GLU A 27 4.83 -5.04 13.57
CA GLU A 27 4.47 -6.14 12.67
C GLU A 27 3.00 -6.52 12.82
N LEU A 28 2.53 -6.69 14.07
CA LEU A 28 1.12 -6.95 14.34
C LEU A 28 0.22 -5.82 13.83
N LEU A 29 0.65 -4.57 13.98
CA LEU A 29 -0.06 -3.43 13.40
C LEU A 29 -0.08 -3.52 11.86
N SER A 30 1.03 -3.86 11.21
CA SER A 30 1.10 -4.01 9.76
C SER A 30 0.15 -5.10 9.25
N ILE A 31 0.10 -6.25 9.93
CA ILE A 31 -0.83 -7.35 9.63
C ILE A 31 -2.29 -6.88 9.82
N LEU A 32 -2.57 -6.14 10.88
CA LEU A 32 -3.90 -5.58 11.13
C LEU A 32 -4.32 -4.60 10.03
N LEU A 33 -3.43 -3.69 9.65
CA LEU A 33 -3.68 -2.71 8.58
C LEU A 33 -3.89 -3.41 7.23
N ALA A 34 -3.08 -4.44 6.91
CA ALA A 34 -3.25 -5.27 5.72
C ALA A 34 -4.62 -5.97 5.71
N THR A 35 -5.04 -6.51 6.86
CA THR A 35 -6.33 -7.18 7.02
C THR A 35 -7.50 -6.22 6.78
N ILE A 36 -7.40 -5.00 7.32
CA ILE A 36 -8.40 -3.96 7.10
C ILE A 36 -8.42 -3.52 5.63
N ALA A 37 -7.25 -3.28 5.02
CA ALA A 37 -7.15 -2.90 3.62
C ALA A 37 -7.72 -3.99 2.69
N LEU A 38 -7.41 -5.27 2.96
CA LEU A 38 -8.02 -6.39 2.24
C LEU A 38 -9.54 -6.39 2.38
N TYR A 39 -10.05 -6.22 3.62
CA TYR A 39 -11.48 -6.13 3.85
C TYR A 39 -12.12 -5.02 3.02
N GLU A 40 -11.50 -3.83 2.95
CA GLU A 40 -11.98 -2.71 2.15
C GLU A 40 -12.04 -3.05 0.66
N VAL A 41 -10.98 -3.69 0.12
CA VAL A 41 -10.98 -4.15 -1.28
C VAL A 41 -12.08 -5.19 -1.52
N LEU A 42 -12.23 -6.18 -0.64
CA LEU A 42 -13.26 -7.22 -0.79
C LEU A 42 -14.67 -6.63 -0.73
N VAL A 43 -14.94 -5.69 0.18
CA VAL A 43 -16.25 -5.01 0.25
C VAL A 43 -16.49 -4.19 -1.01
N MET A 44 -15.51 -3.44 -1.49
CA MET A 44 -15.61 -2.65 -2.72
C MET A 44 -15.90 -3.53 -3.93
N THR A 45 -15.26 -4.69 -4.02
CA THR A 45 -15.43 -5.67 -5.09
C THR A 45 -16.64 -6.61 -4.89
N LYS A 46 -17.48 -6.34 -3.87
CA LYS A 46 -18.67 -7.11 -3.50
C LYS A 46 -18.38 -8.57 -3.11
N GLN A 47 -17.18 -8.84 -2.64
CA GLN A 47 -16.81 -10.11 -2.03
C GLN A 47 -17.05 -10.07 -0.52
N ARG A 48 -17.39 -11.24 0.08
CA ARG A 48 -17.60 -11.35 1.54
C ARG A 48 -16.38 -11.98 2.19
N ILE A 49 -15.77 -11.29 3.14
CA ILE A 49 -14.58 -11.80 3.84
C ILE A 49 -14.85 -13.08 4.62
N PHE A 50 -16.04 -13.23 5.20
CA PHE A 50 -16.45 -14.44 5.93
C PHE A 50 -17.05 -15.54 5.04
N SER A 51 -16.93 -15.43 3.71
CA SER A 51 -17.19 -16.54 2.79
C SER A 51 -15.97 -17.45 2.71
N MET A 52 -16.14 -18.67 2.19
CA MET A 52 -15.02 -19.60 1.91
C MET A 52 -13.92 -18.90 1.10
N ASN A 53 -14.30 -18.20 0.02
CA ASN A 53 -13.35 -17.48 -0.82
C ASN A 53 -12.65 -16.33 -0.08
N GLY A 54 -13.39 -15.57 0.73
CA GLY A 54 -12.84 -14.49 1.53
C GLY A 54 -11.85 -15.00 2.57
N ILE A 55 -12.13 -16.14 3.22
CA ILE A 55 -11.22 -16.76 4.18
C ILE A 55 -9.94 -17.26 3.47
N ILE A 56 -10.06 -17.91 2.31
CA ILE A 56 -8.89 -18.34 1.53
C ILE A 56 -8.06 -17.12 1.10
N THR A 57 -8.71 -16.04 0.65
CA THR A 57 -8.05 -14.78 0.29
C THR A 57 -7.33 -14.15 1.49
N LEU A 58 -7.95 -14.18 2.67
CA LEU A 58 -7.34 -13.69 3.92
C LEU A 58 -6.11 -14.52 4.31
N LEU A 59 -6.19 -15.84 4.21
CA LEU A 59 -5.05 -16.73 4.48
C LEU A 59 -3.91 -16.48 3.50
N LEU A 60 -4.22 -16.30 2.20
CA LEU A 60 -3.25 -15.95 1.19
C LEU A 60 -2.55 -14.62 1.50
N MET A 61 -3.32 -13.59 1.87
CA MET A 61 -2.75 -12.30 2.25
C MET A 61 -1.91 -12.42 3.53
N TRP A 62 -2.35 -13.18 4.53
CA TRP A 62 -1.56 -13.40 5.75
C TRP A 62 -0.25 -14.14 5.47
N LEU A 63 -0.25 -15.11 4.57
CA LEU A 63 0.98 -15.77 4.16
C LEU A 63 1.99 -14.79 3.55
N VAL A 64 1.51 -13.78 2.81
CA VAL A 64 2.36 -12.77 2.17
C VAL A 64 2.81 -11.67 3.14
N VAL A 65 1.95 -11.25 4.11
CA VAL A 65 2.26 -10.12 4.99
C VAL A 65 3.08 -10.50 6.21
N VAL A 66 2.97 -11.76 6.66
CA VAL A 66 3.67 -12.26 7.84
C VAL A 66 5.17 -12.37 7.54
N PRO A 67 6.07 -11.89 8.41
CA PRO A 67 7.51 -12.07 8.23
C PRO A 67 7.92 -13.56 8.19
N ASP A 68 8.87 -13.89 7.30
CA ASP A 68 9.33 -15.27 7.01
C ASP A 68 9.69 -16.06 8.26
N ARG A 69 10.28 -15.40 9.27
CA ARG A 69 10.64 -16.02 10.55
C ARG A 69 9.48 -16.70 11.29
N TYR A 70 8.25 -16.28 11.07
CA TYR A 70 7.06 -16.92 11.63
C TYR A 70 6.55 -18.08 10.76
N LEU A 71 7.07 -18.22 9.55
CA LEU A 71 6.72 -19.27 8.59
C LEU A 71 7.72 -20.43 8.59
N ASP A 72 8.77 -20.38 9.42
CA ASP A 72 9.80 -21.43 9.53
C ASP A 72 9.24 -22.83 9.85
N PHE A 73 8.04 -22.90 10.45
CA PHE A 73 7.36 -24.17 10.67
C PHE A 73 7.01 -24.91 9.37
N LEU A 74 6.84 -24.18 8.25
CA LEU A 74 6.59 -24.78 6.94
C LEU A 74 7.79 -25.65 6.51
N ASN A 75 9.00 -25.21 6.81
CA ASN A 75 10.23 -25.98 6.55
C ASN A 75 10.21 -27.31 7.28
N THR A 76 9.67 -27.35 8.50
CA THR A 76 9.50 -28.60 9.29
C THR A 76 8.52 -29.56 8.63
N LEU A 77 7.55 -29.03 7.90
CA LEU A 77 6.58 -29.80 7.13
C LEU A 77 7.08 -30.14 5.71
N HIS A 78 8.28 -29.71 5.34
CA HIS A 78 8.83 -29.82 3.98
C HIS A 78 7.93 -29.19 2.91
N ILE A 79 7.24 -28.10 3.26
CA ILE A 79 6.35 -27.35 2.37
C ILE A 79 6.92 -25.94 2.22
N THR A 80 7.03 -25.46 0.99
CA THR A 80 7.45 -24.08 0.69
C THR A 80 6.25 -23.12 0.70
N GLU A 81 6.50 -21.84 0.95
CA GLU A 81 5.46 -20.81 0.87
C GLU A 81 4.79 -20.79 -0.52
N MET A 82 5.59 -21.02 -1.58
CA MET A 82 5.07 -21.06 -2.96
C MET A 82 4.06 -22.21 -3.15
N GLU A 83 4.30 -23.37 -2.52
CA GLU A 83 3.37 -24.50 -2.56
C GLU A 83 2.08 -24.19 -1.81
N VAL A 84 2.16 -23.47 -0.67
CA VAL A 84 0.96 -23.02 0.05
C VAL A 84 0.18 -22.00 -0.79
N ILE A 85 0.85 -21.04 -1.42
CA ILE A 85 0.22 -20.08 -2.35
C ILE A 85 -0.49 -20.84 -3.47
N PHE A 86 0.18 -21.83 -4.07
CA PHE A 86 -0.42 -22.66 -5.14
C PHE A 86 -1.66 -23.42 -4.64
N ILE A 87 -1.60 -24.02 -3.45
CA ILE A 87 -2.74 -24.74 -2.86
C ILE A 87 -3.92 -23.78 -2.64
N LEU A 88 -3.69 -22.60 -2.05
CA LEU A 88 -4.75 -21.62 -1.80
C LEU A 88 -5.36 -21.11 -3.12
N MET A 89 -4.54 -20.85 -4.13
CA MET A 89 -5.00 -20.52 -5.48
C MET A 89 -5.83 -21.65 -6.08
N ALA A 90 -5.35 -22.89 -5.99
CA ALA A 90 -6.06 -24.06 -6.51
C ALA A 90 -7.42 -24.27 -5.82
N LEU A 91 -7.51 -23.99 -4.52
CA LEU A 91 -8.78 -24.02 -3.77
C LEU A 91 -9.77 -22.95 -4.27
N LEU A 92 -9.28 -21.70 -4.54
CA LEU A 92 -10.13 -20.67 -5.16
C LEU A 92 -10.61 -21.10 -6.53
N LEU A 93 -9.74 -21.67 -7.37
CA LEU A 93 -10.10 -22.17 -8.70
C LEU A 93 -11.08 -23.34 -8.60
N ALA A 94 -10.86 -24.30 -7.71
CA ALA A 94 -11.76 -25.43 -7.50
C ALA A 94 -13.17 -24.96 -7.09
N ASN A 95 -13.25 -23.87 -6.29
CA ASN A 95 -14.54 -23.33 -5.90
C ASN A 95 -15.36 -22.74 -7.07
N THR A 96 -14.77 -22.42 -8.20
CA THR A 96 -15.53 -22.05 -9.42
C THR A 96 -16.41 -23.20 -9.87
N VAL A 97 -15.90 -24.44 -9.80
CA VAL A 97 -16.61 -25.67 -10.15
C VAL A 97 -17.68 -25.99 -9.11
N PHE A 98 -17.32 -26.02 -7.82
CA PHE A 98 -18.26 -26.35 -6.73
C PHE A 98 -19.41 -25.36 -6.60
N SER A 99 -19.15 -24.08 -6.85
CA SER A 99 -20.18 -23.04 -6.84
C SER A 99 -21.05 -23.01 -8.11
N ARG A 100 -20.79 -23.90 -9.09
CA ARG A 100 -21.44 -23.90 -10.42
C ARG A 100 -21.30 -22.54 -11.12
N ASN A 101 -20.09 -21.98 -11.14
CA ASN A 101 -19.75 -20.66 -11.69
C ASN A 101 -20.49 -19.47 -11.04
N LYS A 102 -21.07 -19.61 -9.83
CA LYS A 102 -21.52 -18.45 -9.07
C LYS A 102 -20.35 -17.62 -8.55
N PHE A 103 -19.25 -18.27 -8.24
CA PHE A 103 -17.94 -17.69 -8.08
C PHE A 103 -17.13 -18.06 -9.33
N HIS A 104 -16.76 -17.10 -10.14
CA HIS A 104 -16.16 -17.31 -11.45
C HIS A 104 -14.70 -16.82 -11.50
N PHE A 105 -14.00 -17.13 -12.60
CA PHE A 105 -12.57 -16.91 -12.76
C PHE A 105 -12.15 -15.45 -12.49
N ASP A 106 -12.93 -14.45 -12.93
CA ASP A 106 -12.64 -13.03 -12.67
C ASP A 106 -12.62 -12.74 -11.17
N GLN A 107 -13.50 -13.37 -10.39
CA GLN A 107 -13.54 -13.21 -8.93
C GLN A 107 -12.32 -13.88 -8.26
N VAL A 108 -11.81 -14.99 -8.80
CA VAL A 108 -10.52 -15.55 -8.36
C VAL A 108 -9.41 -14.55 -8.60
N GLY A 109 -9.35 -13.94 -9.78
CA GLY A 109 -8.38 -12.89 -10.10
C GLY A 109 -8.44 -11.71 -9.15
N ILE A 110 -9.65 -11.23 -8.83
CA ILE A 110 -9.87 -10.17 -7.83
C ILE A 110 -9.33 -10.58 -6.46
N CYS A 111 -9.64 -11.78 -5.97
CA CYS A 111 -9.16 -12.29 -4.69
C CYS A 111 -7.64 -12.37 -4.65
N MET A 112 -7.02 -12.93 -5.69
CA MET A 112 -5.55 -13.04 -5.79
C MET A 112 -4.88 -11.66 -5.80
N VAL A 113 -5.33 -10.75 -6.68
CA VAL A 113 -4.76 -9.40 -6.77
C VAL A 113 -4.96 -8.63 -5.47
N ALA A 114 -6.14 -8.73 -4.83
CA ALA A 114 -6.40 -8.08 -3.55
C ALA A 114 -5.44 -8.57 -2.46
N ALA A 115 -5.24 -9.90 -2.35
CA ALA A 115 -4.34 -10.49 -1.37
C ALA A 115 -2.89 -10.04 -1.56
N PHE A 116 -2.38 -10.11 -2.79
CA PHE A 116 -1.00 -9.70 -3.08
C PHE A 116 -0.80 -8.19 -2.97
N TYR A 117 -1.73 -7.37 -3.46
CA TYR A 117 -1.64 -5.91 -3.40
C TYR A 117 -1.54 -5.41 -1.95
N THR A 118 -2.45 -5.89 -1.10
CA THR A 118 -2.43 -5.51 0.33
C THR A 118 -1.32 -6.22 1.09
N GLY A 119 -1.09 -7.51 0.85
CA GLY A 119 -0.08 -8.31 1.52
C GLY A 119 1.33 -7.76 1.30
N PHE A 120 1.79 -7.61 0.05
CA PHE A 120 3.13 -7.09 -0.24
C PHE A 120 3.34 -5.68 0.29
N GLY A 121 2.37 -4.77 0.08
CA GLY A 121 2.53 -3.39 0.54
C GLY A 121 2.80 -3.30 2.04
N PHE A 122 2.02 -4.00 2.86
CA PHE A 122 2.17 -3.99 4.31
C PHE A 122 3.30 -4.90 4.83
N HIS A 123 3.67 -5.96 4.10
CA HIS A 123 4.89 -6.72 4.35
C HIS A 123 6.12 -5.80 4.30
N TYR A 124 6.27 -5.07 3.21
CA TYR A 124 7.38 -4.13 3.04
C TYR A 124 7.31 -2.95 4.01
N LEU A 125 6.14 -2.58 4.53
CA LEU A 125 6.04 -1.61 5.62
C LEU A 125 6.71 -2.14 6.89
N ALA A 126 6.47 -3.40 7.25
CA ALA A 126 7.11 -4.05 8.39
C ALA A 126 8.62 -4.18 8.19
N LEU A 127 9.07 -4.67 7.03
CA LEU A 127 10.50 -4.79 6.69
C LEU A 127 11.22 -3.43 6.70
N THR A 128 10.60 -2.39 6.14
CA THR A 128 11.18 -1.03 6.17
C THR A 128 11.39 -0.55 7.61
N ARG A 129 10.46 -0.86 8.52
CA ARG A 129 10.62 -0.52 9.93
C ARG A 129 11.69 -1.37 10.63
N GLU A 130 11.83 -2.64 10.26
CA GLU A 130 12.89 -3.52 10.76
C GLU A 130 14.27 -3.00 10.34
N ALA A 131 14.43 -2.53 9.10
CA ALA A 131 15.64 -1.89 8.62
C ALA A 131 15.98 -0.61 9.39
N GLY A 132 14.97 0.13 9.89
CA GLY A 132 15.18 1.28 10.77
C GLY A 132 14.09 2.33 10.68
N LEU A 133 13.93 3.10 11.78
CA LEU A 133 12.95 4.18 11.85
C LEU A 133 13.16 5.24 10.75
N MET A 134 14.43 5.58 10.47
CA MET A 134 14.77 6.61 9.48
C MET A 134 14.32 6.23 8.07
N TYR A 135 14.29 4.95 7.73
CA TYR A 135 13.79 4.49 6.43
C TYR A 135 12.26 4.62 6.30
N VAL A 136 11.52 4.38 7.39
CA VAL A 136 10.06 4.64 7.41
C VAL A 136 9.80 6.14 7.23
N LEU A 137 10.55 7.00 7.93
CA LEU A 137 10.43 8.45 7.77
C LEU A 137 10.80 8.87 6.35
N PHE A 138 11.85 8.29 5.76
CA PHE A 138 12.24 8.55 4.38
C PHE A 138 11.11 8.20 3.40
N ALA A 139 10.51 7.02 3.52
CA ALA A 139 9.35 6.62 2.70
C ALA A 139 8.17 7.60 2.85
N LEU A 140 7.86 8.02 4.08
CA LEU A 140 6.83 9.01 4.35
C LEU A 140 7.17 10.38 3.73
N PHE A 141 8.43 10.83 3.81
CA PHE A 141 8.85 12.08 3.18
C PHE A 141 8.75 12.01 1.65
N ILE A 142 9.07 10.87 1.02
CA ILE A 142 8.87 10.67 -0.42
C ILE A 142 7.40 10.91 -0.77
N VAL A 143 6.48 10.21 -0.11
CA VAL A 143 5.05 10.29 -0.42
C VAL A 143 4.49 11.67 -0.09
N TRP A 144 4.69 12.17 1.13
CA TRP A 144 4.10 13.44 1.55
C TRP A 144 4.62 14.63 0.76
N SER A 145 5.91 14.67 0.43
CA SER A 145 6.47 15.74 -0.40
C SER A 145 5.96 15.68 -1.84
N THR A 146 5.84 14.45 -2.39
CA THR A 146 5.26 14.24 -3.71
C THR A 146 3.82 14.72 -3.77
N ASP A 147 2.95 14.29 -2.84
CA ASP A 147 1.53 14.64 -2.82
C ASP A 147 1.31 16.14 -2.57
N THR A 148 2.06 16.69 -1.61
CA THR A 148 2.00 18.12 -1.30
C THR A 148 2.44 18.96 -2.50
N GLY A 149 3.57 18.62 -3.12
CA GLY A 149 4.07 19.29 -4.31
C GLY A 149 3.11 19.18 -5.48
N ALA A 150 2.59 17.98 -5.73
CA ALA A 150 1.60 17.74 -6.78
C ALA A 150 0.33 18.56 -6.58
N TYR A 151 -0.16 18.66 -5.35
CA TYR A 151 -1.34 19.45 -5.02
C TYR A 151 -1.11 20.96 -5.22
N PHE A 152 -0.08 21.53 -4.61
CA PHE A 152 0.14 22.97 -4.65
C PHE A 152 0.53 23.48 -6.04
N ILE A 153 1.45 22.76 -6.71
CA ILE A 153 1.91 23.13 -8.06
C ILE A 153 0.79 22.91 -9.08
N GLY A 154 0.09 21.76 -8.98
CA GLY A 154 -1.07 21.48 -9.82
C GLY A 154 -2.19 22.50 -9.67
N LYS A 155 -2.43 22.99 -8.44
CA LYS A 155 -3.42 24.05 -8.18
C LYS A 155 -2.98 25.43 -8.71
N ALA A 156 -1.68 25.74 -8.63
CA ALA A 156 -1.15 27.05 -9.02
C ALA A 156 -1.01 27.23 -10.53
N ILE A 157 -0.48 26.23 -11.22
CA ILE A 157 -0.12 26.32 -12.64
C ILE A 157 -0.66 25.18 -13.52
N GLY A 158 -1.42 24.23 -12.94
CA GLY A 158 -1.94 23.06 -13.66
C GLY A 158 -2.93 23.44 -14.77
N LYS A 159 -2.62 23.06 -15.99
CA LYS A 159 -3.45 23.26 -17.18
C LYS A 159 -3.87 21.97 -17.85
N HIS A 160 -2.96 20.99 -17.89
CA HIS A 160 -3.16 19.72 -18.57
C HIS A 160 -3.58 18.64 -17.59
N LYS A 161 -4.73 18.00 -17.83
CA LYS A 161 -5.23 16.92 -16.98
C LYS A 161 -4.37 15.66 -17.15
N LEU A 162 -3.98 15.03 -16.05
CA LEU A 162 -3.17 13.80 -16.05
C LEU A 162 -4.02 12.56 -16.35
N ALA A 163 -5.13 12.38 -15.63
CA ALA A 163 -6.00 11.21 -15.73
C ALA A 163 -7.47 11.61 -15.54
N PRO A 164 -8.13 12.24 -16.55
CA PRO A 164 -9.48 12.84 -16.41
C PRO A 164 -10.55 11.88 -15.91
N ASN A 165 -10.50 10.62 -16.38
CA ASN A 165 -11.51 9.61 -16.08
C ASN A 165 -11.29 8.93 -14.70
N VAL A 166 -10.10 9.05 -14.11
CA VAL A 166 -9.71 8.40 -12.84
C VAL A 166 -9.68 9.43 -11.72
N SER A 167 -8.89 10.48 -11.92
CA SER A 167 -8.70 11.58 -10.97
C SER A 167 -8.73 12.93 -11.69
N PRO A 168 -9.91 13.56 -11.83
CA PRO A 168 -10.09 14.75 -12.67
C PRO A 168 -9.34 15.99 -12.16
N ASN A 169 -8.88 15.99 -10.93
CA ASN A 169 -8.16 17.12 -10.33
C ASN A 169 -6.65 17.05 -10.52
N LYS A 170 -6.07 15.87 -10.82
CA LYS A 170 -4.64 15.73 -11.07
C LYS A 170 -4.23 16.33 -12.41
N THR A 171 -3.06 16.99 -12.42
CA THR A 171 -2.51 17.67 -13.60
C THR A 171 -1.09 17.20 -13.88
N VAL A 172 -0.65 17.31 -15.13
CA VAL A 172 0.72 16.96 -15.55
C VAL A 172 1.75 17.86 -14.86
N GLU A 173 1.44 19.15 -14.75
CA GLU A 173 2.30 20.11 -14.05
C GLU A 173 2.43 19.77 -12.55
N GLY A 174 1.31 19.35 -11.93
CA GLY A 174 1.31 18.86 -10.56
C GLY A 174 2.15 17.59 -10.43
N PHE A 175 2.02 16.64 -11.36
CA PHE A 175 2.79 15.41 -11.37
C PHE A 175 4.30 15.67 -11.37
N ILE A 176 4.77 16.56 -12.26
CA ILE A 176 6.19 16.98 -12.34
C ILE A 176 6.59 17.73 -11.06
N GLY A 177 5.70 18.62 -10.58
CA GLY A 177 5.92 19.38 -9.36
C GLY A 177 6.10 18.49 -8.13
N GLY A 178 5.34 17.41 -8.04
CA GLY A 178 5.51 16.39 -6.99
C GLY A 178 6.90 15.76 -6.99
N ILE A 179 7.40 15.38 -8.19
CA ILE A 179 8.75 14.83 -8.34
C ILE A 179 9.82 15.83 -7.88
N VAL A 180 9.71 17.09 -8.28
CA VAL A 180 10.66 18.13 -7.87
C VAL A 180 10.64 18.33 -6.35
N CYS A 181 9.46 18.38 -5.74
CA CYS A 181 9.35 18.49 -4.28
C CYS A 181 9.93 17.26 -3.56
N ALA A 182 9.75 16.05 -4.09
CA ALA A 182 10.35 14.85 -3.53
C ALA A 182 11.88 14.89 -3.60
N LEU A 183 12.45 15.33 -4.71
CA LEU A 183 13.91 15.50 -4.85
C LEU A 183 14.48 16.48 -3.82
N VAL A 184 13.79 17.59 -3.57
CA VAL A 184 14.27 18.60 -2.61
C VAL A 184 14.08 18.13 -1.17
N ILE A 185 12.88 17.68 -0.80
CA ILE A 185 12.53 17.40 0.60
C ILE A 185 13.05 16.02 1.02
N ALA A 186 12.71 14.96 0.28
CA ALA A 186 13.14 13.60 0.62
C ALA A 186 14.64 13.40 0.34
N GLY A 187 15.18 14.00 -0.71
CA GLY A 187 16.62 14.00 -0.99
C GLY A 187 17.39 14.76 0.08
N GLY A 188 16.89 15.91 0.52
CA GLY A 188 17.44 16.66 1.65
C GLY A 188 17.40 15.84 2.93
N PHE A 189 16.26 15.21 3.25
CA PHE A 189 16.16 14.32 4.41
C PHE A 189 17.19 13.18 4.36
N TYR A 190 17.31 12.50 3.21
CA TYR A 190 18.30 11.44 3.03
C TYR A 190 19.72 11.90 3.33
N TYR A 191 20.09 13.09 2.83
CA TYR A 191 21.41 13.69 3.06
C TYR A 191 21.64 14.04 4.54
N PHE A 192 20.70 14.73 5.18
CA PHE A 192 20.87 15.18 6.58
C PHE A 192 20.71 14.05 7.61
N ALA A 193 19.95 13.00 7.27
CA ALA A 193 19.84 11.81 8.12
C ALA A 193 21.03 10.86 7.96
N GLU A 194 22.01 11.20 7.10
CA GLU A 194 23.23 10.40 6.84
C GLU A 194 22.91 8.95 6.48
N LEU A 195 21.84 8.74 5.71
CA LEU A 195 21.47 7.41 5.28
C LEU A 195 22.53 6.84 4.34
N PRO A 196 22.88 5.55 4.45
CA PRO A 196 23.98 4.95 3.69
C PRO A 196 23.63 4.87 2.21
N GLY A 197 24.64 5.11 1.33
CA GLY A 197 24.51 4.95 -0.12
C GLY A 197 25.02 6.15 -0.92
N ASN A 198 24.94 6.03 -2.23
CA ASN A 198 25.34 7.08 -3.15
C ASN A 198 24.18 8.07 -3.36
N ILE A 199 24.33 9.30 -2.89
CA ILE A 199 23.30 10.34 -2.99
C ILE A 199 22.86 10.60 -4.45
N ALA A 200 23.77 10.56 -5.41
CA ALA A 200 23.43 10.80 -6.83
C ALA A 200 22.51 9.67 -7.37
N LEU A 201 22.80 8.43 -7.00
CA LEU A 201 21.95 7.30 -7.33
C LEU A 201 20.58 7.42 -6.65
N VAL A 202 20.55 7.75 -5.36
CA VAL A 202 19.30 7.91 -4.60
C VAL A 202 18.45 9.03 -5.20
N LEU A 203 19.03 10.16 -5.60
CA LEU A 203 18.27 11.23 -6.26
C LEU A 203 17.67 10.76 -7.60
N ALA A 204 18.39 9.96 -8.38
CA ALA A 204 17.84 9.37 -9.61
C ALA A 204 16.68 8.40 -9.30
N LEU A 205 16.84 7.56 -8.26
CA LEU A 205 15.80 6.63 -7.82
C LEU A 205 14.59 7.33 -7.18
N LEU A 206 14.77 8.49 -6.54
CA LEU A 206 13.67 9.29 -6.01
C LEU A 206 12.69 9.74 -7.10
N VAL A 207 13.20 10.07 -8.32
CA VAL A 207 12.32 10.35 -9.47
C VAL A 207 11.41 9.16 -9.73
N PHE A 208 11.99 7.97 -9.80
CA PHE A 208 11.26 6.73 -10.05
C PHE A 208 10.26 6.42 -8.92
N LEU A 209 10.68 6.50 -7.66
CA LEU A 209 9.82 6.28 -6.49
C LEU A 209 8.65 7.26 -6.42
N SER A 210 8.89 8.54 -6.73
CA SER A 210 7.83 9.56 -6.78
C SER A 210 6.82 9.28 -7.90
N ILE A 211 7.29 8.81 -9.06
CA ILE A 211 6.40 8.38 -10.16
C ILE A 211 5.52 7.21 -9.70
N PHE A 212 6.14 6.18 -9.12
CA PHE A 212 5.39 5.00 -8.68
C PHE A 212 4.47 5.27 -7.49
N GLY A 213 4.83 6.17 -6.57
CA GLY A 213 3.92 6.63 -5.53
C GLY A 213 2.66 7.30 -6.10
N GLN A 214 2.84 8.19 -7.08
CA GLN A 214 1.70 8.82 -7.76
C GLN A 214 0.88 7.82 -8.59
N LEU A 215 1.52 6.80 -9.16
CA LEU A 215 0.80 5.69 -9.83
C LEU A 215 -0.01 4.86 -8.83
N GLY A 216 0.49 4.61 -7.63
CA GLY A 216 -0.23 3.89 -6.56
C GLY A 216 -1.57 4.55 -6.24
N ASP A 217 -1.58 5.87 -5.97
CA ASP A 217 -2.81 6.63 -5.77
C ASP A 217 -3.73 6.59 -7.01
N LEU A 218 -3.17 6.68 -8.23
CA LEU A 218 -3.99 6.56 -9.45
C LEU A 218 -4.58 5.15 -9.62
N VAL A 219 -3.85 4.10 -9.28
CA VAL A 219 -4.34 2.70 -9.33
C VAL A 219 -5.51 2.53 -8.36
N GLU A 220 -5.37 2.97 -7.12
CA GLU A 220 -6.45 2.92 -6.13
C GLU A 220 -7.64 3.78 -6.57
N SER A 221 -7.38 4.97 -7.10
CA SER A 221 -8.42 5.84 -7.67
C SER A 221 -9.16 5.16 -8.83
N ALA A 222 -8.45 4.47 -9.74
CA ALA A 222 -9.05 3.73 -10.84
C ALA A 222 -9.94 2.59 -10.34
N LEU A 223 -9.46 1.84 -9.36
CA LEU A 223 -10.21 0.77 -8.71
C LEU A 223 -11.53 1.31 -8.11
N LYS A 224 -11.46 2.40 -7.36
CA LYS A 224 -12.65 3.06 -6.77
C LYS A 224 -13.65 3.51 -7.85
N ARG A 225 -13.18 4.10 -8.96
CA ARG A 225 -14.08 4.52 -10.06
C ARG A 225 -14.73 3.36 -10.76
N PHE A 226 -13.99 2.28 -10.99
CA PHE A 226 -14.53 1.07 -11.61
C PHE A 226 -15.69 0.47 -10.81
N TYR A 227 -15.58 0.46 -9.48
CA TYR A 227 -16.65 -0.03 -8.59
C TYR A 227 -17.66 1.04 -8.15
N GLY A 228 -17.58 2.25 -8.69
CA GLY A 228 -18.56 3.32 -8.45
C GLY A 228 -18.50 3.90 -7.03
N VAL A 229 -17.38 3.78 -6.34
CA VAL A 229 -17.17 4.34 -5.00
C VAL A 229 -16.17 5.50 -5.03
N LYS A 230 -16.17 6.30 -3.97
CA LYS A 230 -15.23 7.41 -3.82
C LYS A 230 -14.10 7.08 -2.84
N ASP A 231 -14.41 6.45 -1.74
CA ASP A 231 -13.48 6.08 -0.68
C ASP A 231 -13.43 4.55 -0.57
N SER A 232 -12.28 3.96 -0.25
CA SER A 232 -12.12 2.51 -0.11
C SER A 232 -12.92 1.93 1.05
N GLY A 233 -13.06 2.72 2.13
CA GLY A 233 -13.75 2.34 3.34
C GLY A 233 -14.30 3.53 4.12
N LYS A 234 -14.79 3.25 5.35
CA LYS A 234 -15.35 4.25 6.26
C LYS A 234 -14.73 4.17 7.66
N ILE A 235 -13.64 3.44 7.82
CA ILE A 235 -13.00 3.19 9.12
C ILE A 235 -12.46 4.49 9.71
N LEU A 236 -11.96 5.39 8.87
CA LEU A 236 -11.45 6.70 9.29
C LEU A 236 -12.48 7.79 8.97
N PRO A 237 -13.35 8.23 9.92
CA PRO A 237 -14.40 9.21 9.66
C PRO A 237 -13.86 10.50 9.03
N GLY A 238 -14.33 10.79 7.80
CA GLY A 238 -13.89 11.95 7.02
C GLY A 238 -12.54 11.79 6.30
N HIS A 239 -11.86 10.65 6.45
CA HIS A 239 -10.61 10.31 5.77
C HIS A 239 -10.70 9.09 4.85
N GLY A 240 -11.85 8.40 4.82
CA GLY A 240 -12.01 7.18 4.02
C GLY A 240 -11.57 5.92 4.74
N GLY A 241 -10.95 5.02 4.02
CA GLY A 241 -10.41 3.77 4.52
C GLY A 241 -8.90 3.83 4.86
N ILE A 242 -8.39 2.70 5.29
CA ILE A 242 -6.95 2.47 5.48
C ILE A 242 -6.24 2.46 4.13
N LEU A 243 -6.82 1.83 3.12
CA LEU A 243 -6.25 1.78 1.78
C LEU A 243 -6.05 3.19 1.21
N ASP A 244 -7.04 4.10 1.37
CA ASP A 244 -6.95 5.52 0.97
C ASP A 244 -5.77 6.29 1.63
N ARG A 245 -5.12 5.74 2.65
CA ARG A 245 -4.00 6.38 3.37
C ARG A 245 -2.66 5.77 3.05
N PHE A 246 -2.64 4.57 2.51
CA PHE A 246 -1.42 3.82 2.21
C PHE A 246 -1.21 3.55 0.72
N ASP A 247 -2.16 3.92 -0.15
CA ASP A 247 -2.16 3.66 -1.59
C ASP A 247 -0.81 3.94 -2.29
N SER A 248 -0.24 5.12 -2.07
CA SER A 248 1.08 5.51 -2.58
C SER A 248 2.21 4.71 -1.91
N LEU A 249 2.13 4.49 -0.58
CA LEU A 249 3.13 3.73 0.17
C LEU A 249 3.20 2.27 -0.26
N LEU A 250 2.06 1.64 -0.58
CA LEU A 250 2.02 0.25 -1.05
C LEU A 250 2.82 0.03 -2.35
N PHE A 251 3.11 1.08 -3.11
CA PHE A 251 3.98 1.05 -4.28
C PHE A 251 5.42 1.45 -3.96
N VAL A 252 5.60 2.47 -3.13
CA VAL A 252 6.94 2.99 -2.79
C VAL A 252 7.75 2.01 -1.94
N LEU A 253 7.12 1.40 -0.92
CA LEU A 253 7.83 0.54 0.04
C LEU A 253 8.47 -0.70 -0.61
N PRO A 254 7.77 -1.50 -1.44
CA PRO A 254 8.40 -2.61 -2.13
C PRO A 254 9.57 -2.18 -3.02
N LEU A 255 9.44 -1.03 -3.69
CA LEU A 255 10.47 -0.53 -4.58
C LEU A 255 11.73 -0.05 -3.84
N LEU A 256 11.61 0.49 -2.64
CA LEU A 256 12.77 0.84 -1.81
C LEU A 256 13.68 -0.38 -1.56
N HIS A 257 13.08 -1.55 -1.33
CA HIS A 257 13.81 -2.80 -1.12
C HIS A 257 14.31 -3.40 -2.45
N ILE A 258 13.46 -3.47 -3.49
CA ILE A 258 13.83 -4.01 -4.81
C ILE A 258 15.00 -3.22 -5.42
N LEU A 259 15.03 -1.91 -5.23
CA LEU A 259 16.09 -1.02 -5.72
C LEU A 259 17.29 -0.94 -4.77
N GLN A 260 17.30 -1.74 -3.71
CA GLN A 260 18.41 -1.83 -2.73
C GLN A 260 18.80 -0.47 -2.13
N ILE A 261 17.80 0.38 -1.87
CA ILE A 261 17.98 1.63 -1.11
C ILE A 261 17.96 1.31 0.39
N ILE A 262 17.27 0.24 0.72
CA ILE A 262 17.15 -0.34 2.06
C ILE A 262 17.56 -1.80 2.01
#